data_9b249dadd961c739bf6b651a18892081
#
_entry.id   9b249dadd961c739bf6b651a18892081
#
_cell.length_a   1.000
_cell.length_b   1.000
_cell.length_c   1.000
_cell.angle_alpha   90.00
_cell.angle_beta   90.00
_cell.angle_gamma   90.00
#
_symmetry.space_group_name_H-M   'P 1'
#
loop_
_entity.id
_entity.type
_entity.pdbx_description
1 polymer ?
#
loop_
_entity_poly.entity_id
_entity_poly.type
_entity_poly.pdbx_seq_one_letter_code
_entity_poly.pdbx_strand_id
1 'polypeptide(L)'
;MSYSTITSVIKMHLRIRDLREDRDLKQFEIAEYLMCDQSLYSKYERGDRELPLRLAIMLAEFYGVSVDYLAGLTDEPKPYPRKKK
;
A
#
# COMPACT_ATOMS: atom_id res chain seq x y z
N MET A 1 -12.93 -24.32 -6.00
CA MET A 1 -11.85 -23.40 -6.36
C MET A 1 -11.19 -22.85 -5.12
N SER A 2 -9.91 -22.80 -5.16
CA SER A 2 -9.14 -22.38 -3.99
C SER A 2 -8.90 -20.89 -4.01
N TYR A 3 -9.16 -20.25 -2.90
CA TYR A 3 -8.83 -18.84 -2.72
C TYR A 3 -7.35 -18.61 -2.86
N SER A 4 -6.56 -19.51 -2.31
CA SER A 4 -5.12 -19.32 -2.35
C SER A 4 -4.61 -19.36 -3.79
N THR A 5 -5.22 -20.17 -4.63
CA THR A 5 -4.83 -20.22 -6.03
C THR A 5 -5.10 -18.89 -6.70
N ILE A 6 -6.27 -18.32 -6.44
CA ILE A 6 -6.61 -17.03 -7.02
C ILE A 6 -5.65 -15.97 -6.51
N THR A 7 -5.39 -15.98 -5.21
CA THR A 7 -4.53 -14.98 -4.61
C THR A 7 -3.12 -15.05 -5.16
N SER A 8 -2.61 -16.28 -5.39
CA SER A 8 -1.25 -16.42 -5.88
C SER A 8 -1.13 -16.04 -7.35
N VAL A 9 -2.19 -16.22 -8.11
CA VAL A 9 -2.18 -15.90 -9.54
C VAL A 9 -2.44 -14.43 -9.77
N ILE A 10 -3.39 -13.88 -9.03
CA ILE A 10 -3.77 -12.48 -9.20
C ILE A 10 -3.02 -11.65 -8.19
N LYS A 11 -1.98 -11.00 -8.66
CA LYS A 11 -1.23 -10.10 -7.79
C LYS A 11 -2.11 -8.93 -7.43
N MET A 12 -2.13 -8.59 -6.16
CA MET A 12 -2.89 -7.44 -5.73
C MET A 12 -2.27 -6.19 -6.32
N HIS A 13 -3.12 -5.37 -6.92
CA HIS A 13 -2.66 -4.11 -7.46
C HIS A 13 -2.77 -3.05 -6.38
N LEU A 14 -1.67 -2.83 -5.69
CA LEU A 14 -1.63 -1.80 -4.67
C LEU A 14 -1.64 -0.42 -5.32
N ARG A 15 -2.35 0.50 -4.72
CA ARG A 15 -2.43 1.87 -5.24
C ARG A 15 -1.32 2.76 -4.73
N ILE A 16 -0.32 2.18 -4.08
CA ILE A 16 0.72 2.98 -3.45
C ILE A 16 1.53 3.77 -4.47
N ARG A 17 1.75 3.21 -5.66
CA ARG A 17 2.46 3.94 -6.69
C ARG A 17 1.63 5.11 -7.20
N ASP A 18 0.36 4.86 -7.46
CA ASP A 18 -0.53 5.92 -7.96
C ASP A 18 -0.63 7.06 -6.97
N LEU A 19 -0.79 6.74 -5.69
CA LEU A 19 -0.88 7.76 -4.66
C LEU A 19 0.41 8.55 -4.55
N ARG A 20 1.54 7.86 -4.67
CA ARG A 20 2.84 8.52 -4.61
C ARG A 20 3.01 9.49 -5.79
N GLU A 21 2.68 9.00 -6.98
CA GLU A 21 2.85 9.83 -8.18
C GLU A 21 1.88 10.99 -8.19
N ASP A 22 0.69 10.81 -7.67
CA ASP A 22 -0.28 11.91 -7.58
C ASP A 22 0.23 13.06 -6.73
N ARG A 23 1.15 12.79 -5.82
CA ARG A 23 1.72 13.82 -4.97
C ARG A 23 3.13 14.23 -5.39
N ASP A 24 3.56 13.76 -6.54
CA ASP A 24 4.90 14.08 -7.08
C ASP A 24 6.01 13.68 -6.12
N LEU A 25 5.82 12.57 -5.42
CA LEU A 25 6.81 12.07 -4.49
C LEU A 25 7.69 11.03 -5.16
N LYS A 26 8.94 10.97 -4.73
CA LYS A 26 9.89 9.99 -5.23
C LYS A 26 9.86 8.75 -4.35
N GLN A 27 10.29 7.62 -4.94
CA GLN A 27 10.33 6.37 -4.17
C GLN A 27 11.20 6.49 -2.93
N PHE A 28 12.33 7.18 -3.03
CA PHE A 28 13.23 7.27 -1.89
C PHE A 28 12.60 8.07 -0.73
N GLU A 29 11.71 9.00 -1.07
CA GLU A 29 11.05 9.78 -0.01
C GLU A 29 10.10 8.89 0.80
N ILE A 30 9.38 8.02 0.11
CA ILE A 30 8.47 7.12 0.80
C ILE A 30 9.26 6.03 1.55
N ALA A 31 10.32 5.52 0.92
CA ALA A 31 11.17 4.53 1.59
C ALA A 31 11.74 5.11 2.89
N GLU A 32 12.16 6.36 2.86
CA GLU A 32 12.67 7.01 4.05
C GLU A 32 11.60 7.11 5.13
N TYR A 33 10.39 7.49 4.73
CA TYR A 33 9.28 7.55 5.67
C TYR A 33 9.02 6.19 6.32
N LEU A 34 9.11 5.12 5.52
CA LEU A 34 8.88 3.78 6.01
C LEU A 34 10.11 3.17 6.68
N MET A 35 11.23 3.86 6.64
CA MET A 35 12.50 3.41 7.22
C MET A 35 12.97 2.11 6.59
N CYS A 36 12.89 2.05 5.27
CA CYS A 36 13.38 0.89 4.54
C CYS A 36 14.18 1.36 3.31
N ASP A 37 14.87 0.42 2.68
CA ASP A 37 15.65 0.72 1.49
C ASP A 37 14.74 1.05 0.32
N GLN A 38 15.20 1.94 -0.54
CA GLN A 38 14.45 2.27 -1.73
C GLN A 38 14.25 1.04 -2.62
N SER A 39 15.26 0.18 -2.72
CA SER A 39 15.12 -1.01 -3.55
C SER A 39 14.04 -1.94 -3.01
N LEU A 40 13.93 -2.05 -1.70
CA LEU A 40 12.87 -2.84 -1.09
C LEU A 40 11.51 -2.20 -1.33
N TYR A 41 11.42 -0.89 -1.14
CA TYR A 41 10.15 -0.22 -1.39
C TYR A 41 9.72 -0.37 -2.85
N SER A 42 10.68 -0.29 -3.76
CA SER A 42 10.39 -0.48 -5.18
C SER A 42 9.76 -1.86 -5.44
N LYS A 43 10.25 -2.87 -4.73
CA LYS A 43 9.69 -4.23 -4.86
C LYS A 43 8.24 -4.27 -4.37
N TYR A 44 7.91 -3.51 -3.34
CA TYR A 44 6.53 -3.41 -2.89
C TYR A 44 5.64 -2.82 -3.98
N GLU A 45 6.10 -1.78 -4.65
CA GLU A 45 5.29 -1.16 -5.70
C GLU A 45 5.08 -2.09 -6.87
N ARG A 46 6.10 -2.89 -7.20
CA ARG A 46 6.00 -3.81 -8.32
C ARG A 46 5.26 -5.11 -7.98
N GLY A 47 5.00 -5.33 -6.69
CA GLY A 47 4.38 -6.57 -6.28
C GLY A 47 5.36 -7.74 -6.17
N ASP A 48 6.66 -7.46 -6.20
CA ASP A 48 7.69 -8.48 -6.06
C ASP A 48 7.88 -8.91 -4.62
N ARG A 49 7.47 -8.10 -3.69
CA ARG A 49 7.52 -8.40 -2.26
C ARG A 49 6.19 -7.98 -1.65
N GLU A 50 5.73 -8.77 -0.72
CA GLU A 50 4.48 -8.49 -0.02
C GLU A 50 4.69 -7.32 0.94
N LEU A 51 3.77 -6.36 0.89
CA LEU A 51 3.84 -5.19 1.76
C LEU A 51 3.34 -5.59 3.15
N PRO A 52 4.19 -5.47 4.18
CA PRO A 52 3.74 -5.81 5.53
C PRO A 52 2.59 -4.93 5.97
N LEU A 53 1.71 -5.50 6.77
CA LEU A 53 0.53 -4.77 7.23
C LEU A 53 0.89 -3.48 7.95
N ARG A 54 1.92 -3.52 8.77
CA ARG A 54 2.34 -2.32 9.51
C ARG A 54 2.70 -1.19 8.55
N LEU A 55 3.41 -1.51 7.48
CA LEU A 55 3.77 -0.48 6.49
C LEU A 55 2.55 -0.03 5.70
N ALA A 56 1.62 -0.94 5.44
CA ALA A 56 0.39 -0.56 4.75
C ALA A 56 -0.42 0.43 5.58
N ILE A 57 -0.47 0.21 6.89
CA ILE A 57 -1.17 1.13 7.78
C ILE A 57 -0.48 2.49 7.79
N MET A 58 0.84 2.50 7.83
CA MET A 58 1.58 3.75 7.80
C MET A 58 1.31 4.53 6.51
N LEU A 59 1.29 3.83 5.39
CA LEU A 59 1.02 4.48 4.11
C LEU A 59 -0.42 4.99 4.03
N ALA A 60 -1.36 4.21 4.54
CA ALA A 60 -2.76 4.63 4.56
C ALA A 60 -2.90 5.93 5.35
N GLU A 61 -2.23 6.02 6.49
CA GLU A 61 -2.27 7.22 7.30
C GLU A 61 -1.57 8.39 6.60
N PHE A 62 -0.44 8.09 5.96
CA PHE A 62 0.30 9.12 5.25
C PHE A 62 -0.53 9.75 4.14
N TYR A 63 -1.24 8.91 3.39
CA TYR A 63 -2.04 9.39 2.26
C TYR A 63 -3.47 9.75 2.66
N GLY A 64 -3.86 9.48 3.90
CA GLY A 64 -5.22 9.79 4.34
C GLY A 64 -6.28 8.92 3.70
N VAL A 65 -5.96 7.67 3.45
CA VAL A 65 -6.90 6.73 2.83
C VAL A 65 -7.01 5.48 3.70
N SER A 66 -7.96 4.62 3.38
CA SER A 66 -8.09 3.35 4.10
C SER A 66 -7.09 2.33 3.56
N VAL A 67 -6.76 1.34 4.39
CA VAL A 67 -5.93 0.24 3.94
C VAL A 67 -6.63 -0.53 2.82
N ASP A 68 -7.96 -0.66 2.91
CA ASP A 68 -8.72 -1.32 1.86
C ASP A 68 -8.55 -0.62 0.52
N TYR A 69 -8.54 0.70 0.54
CA TYR A 69 -8.32 1.45 -0.70
C TYR A 69 -6.92 1.22 -1.25
N LEU A 70 -5.93 1.21 -0.37
CA LEU A 70 -4.55 0.90 -0.78
C LEU A 70 -4.47 -0.46 -1.45
N ALA A 71 -5.17 -1.43 -0.90
CA ALA A 71 -5.12 -2.79 -1.40
C ALA A 71 -5.98 -3.00 -2.65
N GLY A 72 -6.73 -2.00 -3.05
CA GLY A 72 -7.59 -2.13 -4.22
C GLY A 72 -8.88 -2.87 -3.96
N LEU A 73 -9.25 -3.04 -2.70
CA LEU A 73 -10.47 -3.75 -2.33
C LEU A 73 -11.71 -2.87 -2.40
N THR A 74 -11.53 -1.58 -2.43
CA THR A 74 -12.63 -0.63 -2.52
C THR A 74 -12.17 0.56 -3.33
N ASP A 75 -13.11 1.26 -3.93
CA ASP A 75 -12.83 2.52 -4.62
C ASP A 75 -13.08 3.73 -3.74
N GLU A 76 -13.51 3.48 -2.51
CA GLU A 76 -13.76 4.55 -1.55
C GLU A 76 -12.48 4.84 -0.77
N PRO A 77 -11.83 6.00 -0.98
CA PRO A 77 -10.57 6.29 -0.28
C PRO A 77 -10.74 6.66 1.17
N LYS A 78 -11.93 7.09 1.57
CA LYS A 78 -12.14 7.62 2.90
C LYS A 78 -11.79 6.60 3.97
N PRO A 79 -10.92 6.97 4.93
CA PRO A 79 -10.56 6.02 5.98
C PRO A 79 -11.73 5.77 6.92
N TYR A 80 -11.70 4.59 7.54
CA TYR A 80 -12.69 4.26 8.54
C TYR A 80 -12.49 5.14 9.77
N PRO A 81 -13.56 5.39 10.52
CA PRO A 81 -13.42 6.16 11.76
C PRO A 81 -12.43 5.50 12.68
N ARG A 82 -11.59 6.31 13.30
CA ARG A 82 -10.61 5.78 14.23
C ARG A 82 -11.29 5.32 15.50
N LYS A 83 -10.78 4.22 16.03
CA LYS A 83 -11.25 3.71 17.30
C LYS A 83 -10.75 4.62 18.42
N LYS A 84 -11.65 5.07 19.26
CA LYS A 84 -11.28 5.90 20.39
C LYS A 84 -10.80 5.04 21.54
N LYS A 85 -9.85 5.56 22.27
CA LYS A 85 -9.35 4.86 23.44
C LYS A 85 -10.04 5.29 24.70
#